data_69b3fe76f3943d83d895504be2eed2df
#
_entry.id   69b3fe76f3943d83d895504be2eed2df
#
_cell.length_a   1.000
_cell.length_b   1.000
_cell.length_c   1.000
_cell.angle_alpha   90.00
_cell.angle_beta   90.00
_cell.angle_gamma   90.00
#
_symmetry.space_group_name_H-M   'P 1'
#
loop_
_entity.id
_entity.type
_entity.pdbx_description
1 polymer ?
#
loop_
_entity_poly.entity_id
_entity_poly.type
_entity_poly.pdbx_seq_one_letter_code
_entity_poly.pdbx_strand_id
1 'polypeptide(L)'
;MRRAPYLGRKPYDMRSNFDILSHSWDALRSKWLLAIGLTLLHGVISAVIGSVGMGIGNIALGGALAFGYNRTMVQLYRGQTPAVETYFDGFRTYLPTLIAFLLTGVIVLMGFVLLIIPGIIAAIGLSQVFYVLQDQPERGAEFALKESWRLTWTNGNMWKVFGMMLLSLLVFLGGLLALGVGVFFATPLISVMTAGLYDELRLNDAQGGPVEFV
;
A
#
# COMPACT_ATOMS: atom_id res chain seq x y z
N MET A 1 4.18 -22.69 11.73
CA MET A 1 3.14 -21.65 11.86
C MET A 1 3.42 -20.80 13.09
N ARG A 2 4.09 -19.66 12.96
CA ARG A 2 4.22 -18.70 14.06
C ARG A 2 2.93 -17.87 14.06
N ARG A 3 2.16 -17.98 15.13
CA ARG A 3 0.96 -17.16 15.35
C ARG A 3 1.37 -15.69 15.32
N ALA A 4 0.68 -14.89 14.53
CA ALA A 4 0.89 -13.45 14.49
C ALA A 4 0.72 -12.87 15.92
N PRO A 5 1.53 -11.90 16.35
CA PRO A 5 1.54 -11.38 17.74
C PRO A 5 0.31 -10.53 18.11
N TYR A 6 -0.78 -10.64 17.36
CA TYR A 6 -1.99 -9.82 17.50
C TYR A 6 -3.15 -10.48 18.25
N LEU A 7 -2.98 -11.73 18.74
CA LEU A 7 -4.04 -12.51 19.40
C LEU A 7 -4.23 -12.14 20.88
N GLY A 8 -4.48 -10.89 21.17
CA GLY A 8 -4.74 -10.44 22.54
C GLY A 8 -5.50 -9.13 22.66
N ARG A 9 -5.87 -8.50 21.54
CA ARG A 9 -6.61 -7.23 21.59
C ARG A 9 -8.10 -7.47 21.67
N LYS A 10 -8.75 -6.62 22.47
CA LYS A 10 -10.23 -6.57 22.57
C LYS A 10 -10.81 -6.30 21.17
N PRO A 11 -12.00 -6.85 20.86
CA PRO A 11 -12.73 -6.46 19.66
C PRO A 11 -12.82 -4.94 19.60
N TYR A 12 -12.52 -4.34 18.42
CA TYR A 12 -12.59 -2.88 18.15
C TYR A 12 -11.41 -2.00 18.59
N ASP A 13 -10.30 -2.56 19.09
CA ASP A 13 -9.11 -1.74 19.41
C ASP A 13 -8.14 -1.70 18.23
N MET A 14 -8.52 -0.94 17.18
CA MET A 14 -7.62 -0.65 16.05
C MET A 14 -6.48 0.27 16.51
N ARG A 15 -5.25 -0.04 16.10
CA ARG A 15 -4.11 0.89 16.30
C ARG A 15 -4.44 2.25 15.70
N SER A 16 -4.12 3.32 16.43
CA SER A 16 -4.20 4.67 15.86
C SER A 16 -3.19 4.83 14.71
N ASN A 17 -3.37 5.84 13.87
CA ASN A 17 -2.40 6.13 12.81
C ASN A 17 -1.01 6.48 13.37
N PHE A 18 -0.94 7.07 14.56
CA PHE A 18 0.32 7.33 15.26
C PHE A 18 0.97 6.05 15.79
N ASP A 19 0.19 5.08 16.26
CA ASP A 19 0.72 3.78 16.66
C ASP A 19 1.28 3.02 15.46
N ILE A 20 0.62 3.12 14.30
CA ILE A 20 1.14 2.55 13.05
C ILE A 20 2.45 3.23 12.65
N LEU A 21 2.54 4.56 12.75
CA LEU A 21 3.78 5.30 12.50
C LEU A 21 4.90 4.83 13.43
N SER A 22 4.64 4.79 14.75
CA SER A 22 5.61 4.35 15.75
C SER A 22 6.08 2.92 15.49
N HIS A 23 5.14 1.99 15.22
CA HIS A 23 5.47 0.61 14.90
C HIS A 23 6.28 0.51 13.60
N SER A 24 5.94 1.28 12.57
CA SER A 24 6.68 1.33 11.30
C SER A 24 8.10 1.82 11.49
N TRP A 25 8.28 2.84 12.32
CA TRP A 25 9.60 3.34 12.68
C TRP A 25 10.43 2.28 13.40
N ASP A 26 9.85 1.59 14.37
CA ASP A 26 10.53 0.53 15.11
C ASP A 26 10.84 -0.69 14.23
N ALA A 27 9.94 -1.07 13.33
CA ALA A 27 10.16 -2.14 12.37
C ALA A 27 11.33 -1.86 11.40
N LEU A 28 11.53 -0.57 11.08
CA LEU A 28 12.62 -0.12 10.21
C LEU A 28 13.95 0.06 10.96
N ARG A 29 13.97 0.16 12.29
CA ARG A 29 15.16 0.54 13.08
C ARG A 29 16.45 -0.18 12.69
N SER A 30 16.37 -1.47 12.46
CA SER A 30 17.53 -2.29 12.04
C SER A 30 17.59 -2.53 10.52
N LYS A 31 16.67 -1.99 9.74
CA LYS A 31 16.45 -2.31 8.32
C LYS A 31 16.38 -1.08 7.41
N TRP A 32 16.78 0.10 7.93
CA TRP A 32 16.72 1.34 7.16
C TRP A 32 17.47 1.25 5.84
N LEU A 33 18.67 0.69 5.87
CA LEU A 33 19.48 0.55 4.64
C LEU A 33 18.78 -0.31 3.59
N LEU A 34 18.14 -1.41 4.01
CA LEU A 34 17.37 -2.27 3.12
C LEU A 34 16.14 -1.54 2.57
N ALA A 35 15.38 -0.85 3.43
CA ALA A 35 14.18 -0.13 3.03
C ALA A 35 14.48 1.01 2.06
N ILE A 36 15.52 1.80 2.34
CA ILE A 36 16.01 2.86 1.44
C ILE A 36 16.50 2.25 0.13
N GLY A 37 17.27 1.16 0.18
CA GLY A 37 17.76 0.46 -1.00
C GLY A 37 16.63 -0.04 -1.90
N LEU A 38 15.60 -0.66 -1.33
CA LEU A 38 14.41 -1.12 -2.08
C LEU A 38 13.61 0.05 -2.67
N THR A 39 13.50 1.16 -1.94
CA THR A 39 12.82 2.37 -2.42
C THR A 39 13.60 3.03 -3.57
N LEU A 40 14.92 3.13 -3.46
CA LEU A 40 15.79 3.64 -4.53
C LEU A 40 15.74 2.72 -5.76
N LEU A 41 15.81 1.40 -5.55
CA LEU A 41 15.67 0.41 -6.63
C LEU A 41 14.35 0.61 -7.37
N HIS A 42 13.23 0.74 -6.62
CA HIS A 42 11.92 1.01 -7.20
C HIS A 42 11.91 2.32 -8.00
N GLY A 43 12.46 3.40 -7.44
CA GLY A 43 12.54 4.70 -8.10
C GLY A 43 13.37 4.66 -9.38
N VAL A 44 14.56 4.05 -9.35
CA VAL A 44 15.45 3.93 -10.52
C VAL A 44 14.78 3.07 -11.61
N ILE A 45 14.26 1.90 -11.27
CA ILE A 45 13.59 1.03 -12.24
C ILE A 45 12.39 1.74 -12.86
N SER A 46 11.55 2.40 -12.05
CA SER A 46 10.39 3.14 -12.53
C SER A 46 10.78 4.31 -13.44
N ALA A 47 11.86 5.02 -13.12
CA ALA A 47 12.38 6.10 -13.95
C ALA A 47 12.91 5.60 -15.30
N VAL A 48 13.69 4.51 -15.29
CA VAL A 48 14.21 3.89 -16.51
C VAL A 48 13.07 3.39 -17.40
N ILE A 49 12.13 2.67 -16.83
CA ILE A 49 10.97 2.12 -17.57
C ILE A 49 10.06 3.25 -18.07
N GLY A 50 9.88 4.30 -17.27
CA GLY A 50 9.06 5.46 -17.63
C GLY A 50 9.67 6.28 -18.77
N SER A 51 11.00 6.26 -18.95
CA SER A 51 11.67 6.90 -20.07
C SER A 51 11.46 6.17 -21.40
N VAL A 52 11.13 4.88 -21.36
CA VAL A 52 10.89 4.06 -22.55
C VAL A 52 9.48 4.33 -23.12
N GLY A 53 9.44 4.73 -24.38
CA GLY A 53 8.19 4.91 -25.09
C GLY A 53 7.24 5.94 -24.47
N MET A 54 7.76 7.02 -23.89
CA MET A 54 6.96 8.12 -23.32
C MET A 54 5.98 7.64 -22.21
N GLY A 55 6.42 6.71 -21.37
CA GLY A 55 5.63 6.19 -20.23
C GLY A 55 4.89 4.87 -20.49
N ILE A 56 4.90 4.35 -21.72
CA ILE A 56 4.30 3.04 -22.03
C ILE A 56 4.91 1.93 -21.18
N GLY A 57 6.20 2.01 -20.89
CA GLY A 57 6.88 1.07 -20.01
C GLY A 57 6.25 1.02 -18.61
N ASN A 58 5.92 2.17 -18.03
CA ASN A 58 5.24 2.22 -16.72
C ASN A 58 3.81 1.66 -16.78
N ILE A 59 3.10 1.86 -17.88
CA ILE A 59 1.78 1.27 -18.09
C ILE A 59 1.88 -0.26 -18.13
N ALA A 60 2.87 -0.79 -18.86
CA ALA A 60 3.05 -2.23 -19.00
C ALA A 60 3.57 -2.89 -17.71
N LEU A 61 4.56 -2.32 -17.06
CA LEU A 61 5.30 -2.98 -15.97
C LEU A 61 5.00 -2.40 -14.57
N GLY A 62 4.36 -1.23 -14.50
CA GLY A 62 4.11 -0.52 -13.25
C GLY A 62 3.29 -1.33 -12.25
N GLY A 63 2.30 -2.10 -12.72
CA GLY A 63 1.50 -2.97 -11.85
C GLY A 63 2.33 -4.05 -11.15
N ALA A 64 3.20 -4.73 -11.91
CA ALA A 64 4.06 -5.77 -11.36
C ALA A 64 5.10 -5.20 -10.37
N LEU A 65 5.66 -4.04 -10.68
CA LEU A 65 6.62 -3.35 -9.81
C LEU A 65 5.95 -2.83 -8.53
N ALA A 66 4.77 -2.22 -8.64
CA ALA A 66 4.01 -1.75 -7.49
C ALA A 66 3.61 -2.90 -6.56
N PHE A 67 3.17 -4.03 -7.13
CA PHE A 67 2.85 -5.23 -6.36
C PHE A 67 4.07 -5.74 -5.57
N GLY A 68 5.21 -5.92 -6.24
CA GLY A 68 6.42 -6.41 -5.59
C GLY A 68 6.94 -5.46 -4.53
N TYR A 69 6.94 -4.15 -4.81
CA TYR A 69 7.31 -3.14 -3.84
C TYR A 69 6.40 -3.15 -2.60
N ASN A 70 5.09 -3.15 -2.78
CA ASN A 70 4.14 -3.21 -1.66
C ASN A 70 4.32 -4.49 -0.84
N ARG A 71 4.60 -5.63 -1.49
CA ARG A 71 4.87 -6.89 -0.81
C ARG A 71 6.12 -6.82 0.09
N THR A 72 7.18 -6.18 -0.38
CA THR A 72 8.37 -5.97 0.46
C THR A 72 8.09 -5.06 1.65
N MET A 73 7.27 -4.02 1.49
CA MET A 73 6.89 -3.10 2.57
C MET A 73 6.01 -3.78 3.63
N VAL A 74 5.08 -4.64 3.22
CA VAL A 74 4.28 -5.47 4.15
C VAL A 74 5.18 -6.42 4.96
N GLN A 75 6.15 -7.06 4.33
CA GLN A 75 7.10 -7.92 5.04
C GLN A 75 7.92 -7.13 6.08
N LEU A 76 8.38 -5.93 5.72
CA LEU A 76 9.08 -5.03 6.65
C LEU A 76 8.20 -4.63 7.82
N TYR A 77 6.95 -4.23 7.59
CA TYR A 77 6.00 -3.90 8.65
C TYR A 77 5.75 -5.06 9.61
N ARG A 78 5.66 -6.28 9.07
CA ARG A 78 5.50 -7.53 9.83
C ARG A 78 6.80 -8.00 10.52
N GLY A 79 7.86 -7.19 10.49
CA GLY A 79 9.15 -7.48 11.11
C GLY A 79 10.01 -8.50 10.35
N GLN A 80 9.60 -8.90 9.16
CA GLN A 80 10.34 -9.80 8.29
C GLN A 80 11.43 -9.03 7.52
N THR A 81 12.44 -9.75 7.04
CA THR A 81 13.46 -9.19 6.13
C THR A 81 13.17 -9.70 4.72
N PRO A 82 12.64 -8.85 3.83
CA PRO A 82 12.36 -9.27 2.46
C PRO A 82 13.65 -9.58 1.71
N ALA A 83 13.61 -10.63 0.89
CA ALA A 83 14.64 -10.87 -0.12
C ALA A 83 14.41 -9.90 -1.30
N VAL A 84 15.47 -9.52 -2.00
CA VAL A 84 15.37 -8.62 -3.17
C VAL A 84 14.51 -9.25 -4.28
N GLU A 85 14.52 -10.56 -4.39
CA GLU A 85 13.71 -11.33 -5.34
C GLU A 85 12.21 -11.11 -5.12
N THR A 86 11.76 -10.89 -3.88
CA THR A 86 10.35 -10.59 -3.53
C THR A 86 9.84 -9.35 -4.26
N TYR A 87 10.73 -8.39 -4.55
CA TYR A 87 10.40 -7.20 -5.33
C TYR A 87 9.89 -7.56 -6.74
N PHE A 88 10.35 -8.66 -7.31
CA PHE A 88 9.97 -9.11 -8.66
C PHE A 88 8.80 -10.12 -8.66
N ASP A 89 8.21 -10.44 -7.51
CA ASP A 89 7.09 -11.40 -7.43
C ASP A 89 5.86 -10.96 -8.23
N GLY A 90 5.68 -9.66 -8.49
CA GLY A 90 4.59 -9.16 -9.33
C GLY A 90 4.65 -9.66 -10.78
N PHE A 91 5.83 -10.05 -11.26
CA PHE A 91 5.98 -10.65 -12.58
C PHE A 91 5.47 -12.10 -12.66
N ARG A 92 5.39 -12.80 -11.53
CA ARG A 92 4.79 -14.14 -11.44
C ARG A 92 3.27 -14.10 -11.56
N THR A 93 2.68 -13.00 -11.15
CA THR A 93 1.23 -12.72 -11.23
C THR A 93 0.97 -11.54 -12.15
N TYR A 94 1.69 -11.49 -13.28
CA TYR A 94 1.74 -10.33 -14.16
C TYR A 94 0.37 -9.86 -14.64
N LEU A 95 -0.46 -10.78 -15.17
CA LEU A 95 -1.75 -10.40 -15.74
C LEU A 95 -2.71 -9.81 -14.69
N PRO A 96 -2.93 -10.42 -13.52
CA PRO A 96 -3.71 -9.81 -12.46
C PRO A 96 -3.19 -8.45 -12.00
N THR A 97 -1.86 -8.28 -11.86
CA THR A 97 -1.27 -7.00 -11.44
C THR A 97 -1.42 -5.91 -12.49
N LEU A 98 -1.26 -6.26 -13.77
CA LEU A 98 -1.47 -5.33 -14.87
C LEU A 98 -2.92 -4.88 -14.95
N ILE A 99 -3.87 -5.81 -14.88
CA ILE A 99 -5.30 -5.49 -14.92
C ILE A 99 -5.68 -4.60 -13.73
N ALA A 100 -5.23 -4.94 -12.52
CA ALA A 100 -5.48 -4.15 -11.32
C ALA A 100 -4.92 -2.72 -11.46
N PHE A 101 -3.71 -2.59 -11.99
CA PHE A 101 -3.05 -1.30 -12.22
C PHE A 101 -3.85 -0.44 -13.23
N LEU A 102 -4.20 -1.02 -14.38
CA LEU A 102 -4.94 -0.31 -15.42
C LEU A 102 -6.34 0.10 -14.94
N LEU A 103 -7.08 -0.83 -14.34
CA LEU A 103 -8.43 -0.53 -13.84
C LEU A 103 -8.41 0.53 -12.74
N THR A 104 -7.49 0.42 -11.79
CA THR A 104 -7.33 1.44 -10.74
C THR A 104 -6.99 2.80 -11.35
N GLY A 105 -6.04 2.83 -12.28
CA GLY A 105 -5.65 4.07 -12.98
C GLY A 105 -6.80 4.70 -13.76
N VAL A 106 -7.53 3.91 -14.52
CA VAL A 106 -8.68 4.39 -15.31
C VAL A 106 -9.79 4.91 -14.40
N ILE A 107 -10.17 4.18 -13.35
CA ILE A 107 -11.24 4.59 -12.44
C ILE A 107 -10.88 5.91 -11.73
N VAL A 108 -9.64 6.02 -11.22
CA VAL A 108 -9.18 7.24 -10.55
C VAL A 108 -9.10 8.41 -11.54
N LEU A 109 -8.53 8.17 -12.73
CA LEU A 109 -8.45 9.21 -13.78
C LEU A 109 -9.83 9.70 -14.20
N MET A 110 -10.77 8.80 -14.46
CA MET A 110 -12.14 9.16 -14.79
C MET A 110 -12.81 9.95 -13.65
N GLY A 111 -12.55 9.57 -12.40
CA GLY A 111 -13.02 10.33 -11.25
C GLY A 111 -12.52 11.78 -11.26
N PHE A 112 -11.23 12.00 -11.56
CA PHE A 112 -10.64 13.34 -11.67
C PHE A 112 -11.14 14.13 -12.90
N VAL A 113 -11.39 13.45 -14.03
CA VAL A 113 -11.96 14.08 -15.24
C VAL A 113 -13.39 14.56 -14.98
N LEU A 114 -14.18 13.79 -14.22
CA LEU A 114 -15.53 14.19 -13.86
C LEU A 114 -15.52 15.37 -12.89
N LEU A 115 -14.82 15.24 -11.77
CA LEU A 115 -14.63 16.27 -10.74
C LEU A 115 -13.48 15.85 -9.81
N ILE A 116 -12.84 16.82 -9.15
CA ILE A 116 -11.75 16.54 -8.20
C ILE A 116 -12.21 15.61 -7.04
N ILE A 117 -13.41 15.86 -6.51
CA ILE A 117 -13.95 15.10 -5.35
C ILE A 117 -14.14 13.61 -5.68
N PRO A 118 -14.83 13.20 -6.76
CA PRO A 118 -14.91 11.78 -7.15
C PRO A 118 -13.55 11.13 -7.38
N GLY A 119 -12.58 11.87 -7.95
CA GLY A 119 -11.21 11.39 -8.13
C GLY A 119 -10.52 11.05 -6.80
N ILE A 120 -10.64 11.93 -5.80
CA ILE A 120 -10.11 11.71 -4.45
C ILE A 120 -10.81 10.50 -3.79
N ILE A 121 -12.14 10.42 -3.90
CA ILE A 121 -12.92 9.28 -3.35
C ILE A 121 -12.45 7.96 -3.97
N ALA A 122 -12.27 7.93 -5.30
CA ALA A 122 -11.79 6.74 -5.99
C ALA A 122 -10.36 6.38 -5.57
N ALA A 123 -9.46 7.36 -5.47
CA ALA A 123 -8.08 7.14 -5.04
C ALA A 123 -8.00 6.58 -3.61
N ILE A 124 -8.80 7.10 -2.68
CA ILE A 124 -8.90 6.59 -1.31
C ILE A 124 -9.45 5.17 -1.30
N GLY A 125 -10.57 4.92 -1.99
CA GLY A 125 -11.23 3.61 -2.03
C GLY A 125 -10.37 2.51 -2.66
N LEU A 126 -9.54 2.85 -3.63
CA LEU A 126 -8.69 1.91 -4.35
C LEU A 126 -7.24 1.88 -3.85
N SER A 127 -6.92 2.60 -2.77
CA SER A 127 -5.56 2.67 -2.23
C SER A 127 -5.01 1.32 -1.74
N GLN A 128 -5.87 0.36 -1.42
CA GLN A 128 -5.49 -0.94 -0.86
C GLN A 128 -5.44 -2.07 -1.91
N VAL A 129 -5.71 -1.80 -3.20
CA VAL A 129 -5.85 -2.82 -4.25
C VAL A 129 -4.66 -3.77 -4.33
N PHE A 130 -3.44 -3.24 -4.34
CA PHE A 130 -2.25 -4.09 -4.44
C PHE A 130 -1.96 -4.90 -3.18
N TYR A 131 -2.36 -4.40 -2.01
CA TYR A 131 -2.26 -5.14 -0.75
C TYR A 131 -3.26 -6.30 -0.69
N VAL A 132 -4.48 -6.09 -1.18
CA VAL A 132 -5.48 -7.17 -1.32
C VAL A 132 -5.01 -8.21 -2.32
N LEU A 133 -4.54 -7.76 -3.49
CA LEU A 133 -4.10 -8.66 -4.55
C LEU A 133 -2.92 -9.55 -4.13
N GLN A 134 -1.99 -9.03 -3.31
CA GLN A 134 -0.86 -9.83 -2.84
C GLN A 134 -1.25 -10.93 -1.85
N ASP A 135 -2.33 -10.72 -1.10
CA ASP A 135 -2.80 -11.71 -0.12
C ASP A 135 -3.70 -12.77 -0.76
N GLN A 136 -4.39 -12.45 -1.87
CA GLN A 136 -5.31 -13.34 -2.58
C GLN A 136 -5.14 -13.21 -4.10
N PRO A 137 -3.95 -13.50 -4.65
CA PRO A 137 -3.66 -13.30 -6.07
C PRO A 137 -4.52 -14.17 -7.01
N GLU A 138 -4.97 -15.32 -6.52
CA GLU A 138 -5.83 -16.27 -7.24
C GLU A 138 -7.24 -15.71 -7.51
N ARG A 139 -7.70 -14.74 -6.74
CA ARG A 139 -9.03 -14.12 -6.92
C ARG A 139 -9.05 -13.02 -7.98
N GLY A 140 -7.89 -12.60 -8.42
CA GLY A 140 -7.71 -11.66 -9.52
C GLY A 140 -7.98 -10.19 -9.20
N ALA A 141 -7.82 -9.36 -10.22
CA ALA A 141 -7.87 -7.90 -10.10
C ALA A 141 -9.26 -7.36 -9.71
N GLU A 142 -10.33 -7.90 -10.30
CA GLU A 142 -11.69 -7.44 -10.03
C GLU A 142 -12.06 -7.61 -8.56
N PHE A 143 -11.72 -8.76 -7.99
CA PHE A 143 -11.90 -8.98 -6.56
C PHE A 143 -11.09 -7.99 -5.74
N ALA A 144 -9.82 -7.76 -6.10
CA ALA A 144 -8.96 -6.84 -5.37
C ALA A 144 -9.49 -5.40 -5.37
N LEU A 145 -10.08 -4.92 -6.47
CA LEU A 145 -10.71 -3.61 -6.55
C LEU A 145 -11.95 -3.53 -5.64
N LYS A 146 -12.86 -4.50 -5.75
CA LYS A 146 -14.09 -4.55 -4.93
C LYS A 146 -13.76 -4.63 -3.44
N GLU A 147 -12.80 -5.47 -3.08
CA GLU A 147 -12.39 -5.67 -1.70
C GLU A 147 -11.66 -4.45 -1.13
N SER A 148 -10.78 -3.80 -1.91
CA SER A 148 -10.16 -2.53 -1.50
C SER A 148 -11.21 -1.47 -1.20
N TRP A 149 -12.20 -1.33 -2.09
CA TRP A 149 -13.31 -0.42 -1.89
C TRP A 149 -14.08 -0.76 -0.63
N ARG A 150 -14.47 -2.02 -0.46
CA ARG A 150 -15.20 -2.51 0.72
C ARG A 150 -14.44 -2.23 2.02
N LEU A 151 -13.17 -2.62 2.11
CA LEU A 151 -12.33 -2.42 3.30
C LEU A 151 -12.21 -0.94 3.68
N THR A 152 -12.14 -0.05 2.69
CA THR A 152 -12.01 1.38 2.93
C THR A 152 -13.30 2.02 3.44
N TRP A 153 -14.46 1.59 2.92
CA TRP A 153 -15.74 2.25 3.23
C TRP A 153 -16.53 1.57 4.35
N THR A 154 -16.16 0.37 4.77
CA THR A 154 -16.83 -0.35 5.85
C THR A 154 -16.34 0.15 7.22
N ASN A 155 -17.23 0.13 8.22
CA ASN A 155 -16.91 0.43 9.63
C ASN A 155 -16.24 1.80 9.88
N GLY A 156 -16.46 2.79 9.03
CA GLY A 156 -15.85 4.12 9.19
C GLY A 156 -14.34 4.17 8.87
N ASN A 157 -13.79 3.14 8.26
CA ASN A 157 -12.38 3.01 7.91
C ASN A 157 -11.89 4.15 6.98
N MET A 158 -12.79 4.79 6.22
CA MET A 158 -12.47 5.92 5.37
C MET A 158 -11.72 7.03 6.13
N TRP A 159 -12.18 7.37 7.33
CA TRP A 159 -11.54 8.41 8.14
C TRP A 159 -10.14 8.02 8.58
N LYS A 160 -9.92 6.73 8.82
CA LYS A 160 -8.60 6.19 9.16
C LYS A 160 -7.65 6.23 7.97
N VAL A 161 -8.12 5.83 6.78
CA VAL A 161 -7.35 5.91 5.53
C VAL A 161 -7.02 7.37 5.21
N PHE A 162 -8.00 8.27 5.30
CA PHE A 162 -7.79 9.69 5.08
C PHE A 162 -6.79 10.29 6.08
N GLY A 163 -6.93 9.96 7.37
CA GLY A 163 -6.00 10.41 8.41
C GLY A 163 -4.58 9.86 8.18
N MET A 164 -4.43 8.64 7.66
CA MET A 164 -3.13 8.08 7.29
C MET A 164 -2.52 8.82 6.10
N MET A 165 -3.33 9.19 5.09
CA MET A 165 -2.86 10.00 3.96
C MET A 165 -2.35 11.37 4.43
N LEU A 166 -3.09 12.02 5.33
CA LEU A 166 -2.68 13.31 5.90
C LEU A 166 -1.39 13.17 6.73
N LEU A 167 -1.29 12.14 7.55
CA LEU A 167 -0.08 11.86 8.33
C LEU A 167 1.11 11.57 7.41
N SER A 168 0.91 10.81 6.34
CA SER A 168 1.93 10.53 5.33
C SER A 168 2.41 11.80 4.64
N LEU A 169 1.49 12.73 4.34
CA LEU A 169 1.84 14.05 3.79
C LEU A 169 2.71 14.84 4.78
N LEU A 170 2.36 14.85 6.07
CA LEU A 170 3.15 15.53 7.09
C LEU A 170 4.55 14.93 7.23
N VAL A 171 4.67 13.60 7.21
CA VAL A 171 5.96 12.89 7.23
C VAL A 171 6.78 13.24 6.00
N PHE A 172 6.17 13.30 4.82
CA PHE A 172 6.84 13.69 3.57
C PHE A 172 7.33 15.14 3.61
N LEU A 173 6.48 16.08 4.05
CA LEU A 173 6.85 17.49 4.21
C LEU A 173 7.98 17.67 5.23
N GLY A 174 7.94 16.94 6.34
CA GLY A 174 9.03 16.90 7.31
C GLY A 174 10.35 16.43 6.71
N GLY A 175 10.28 15.38 5.88
CA GLY A 175 11.43 14.88 5.12
C GLY A 175 11.98 15.91 4.12
N LEU A 176 11.11 16.66 3.46
CA LEU A 176 11.49 17.72 2.53
C LEU A 176 12.17 18.89 3.25
N LEU A 177 11.65 19.30 4.40
CA LEU A 177 12.23 20.37 5.24
C LEU A 177 13.62 19.99 5.78
N ALA A 178 13.92 18.70 5.93
CA ALA A 178 15.26 18.21 6.28
C ALA A 178 16.23 18.23 5.08
N LEU A 179 16.27 19.35 4.34
CA LEU A 179 17.15 19.61 3.18
C LEU A 179 17.00 18.58 2.03
N GLY A 180 15.85 17.95 1.90
CA GLY A 180 15.57 16.93 0.90
C GLY A 180 16.18 15.55 1.20
N VAL A 181 17.22 15.45 2.03
CA VAL A 181 17.80 14.15 2.44
C VAL A 181 16.79 13.33 3.24
N GLY A 182 15.93 14.00 4.02
CA GLY A 182 14.87 13.35 4.78
C GLY A 182 13.83 12.61 3.92
N VAL A 183 13.70 12.94 2.64
CA VAL A 183 12.78 12.25 1.71
C VAL A 183 13.18 10.78 1.53
N PHE A 184 14.48 10.46 1.53
CA PHE A 184 14.97 9.08 1.45
C PHE A 184 14.56 8.22 2.65
N PHE A 185 14.30 8.84 3.80
CA PHE A 185 13.77 8.18 5.00
C PHE A 185 12.24 8.23 5.05
N ALA A 186 11.64 9.34 4.64
CA ALA A 186 10.21 9.54 4.65
C ALA A 186 9.49 8.57 3.70
N THR A 187 10.00 8.37 2.49
CA THR A 187 9.36 7.53 1.47
C THR A 187 9.20 6.07 1.92
N PRO A 188 10.26 5.33 2.33
CA PRO A 188 10.08 3.97 2.83
C PRO A 188 9.24 3.91 4.12
N LEU A 189 9.35 4.90 5.01
CA LEU A 189 8.52 4.98 6.20
C LEU A 189 7.02 5.07 5.85
N ILE A 190 6.64 5.96 4.95
CA ILE A 190 5.27 6.12 4.46
C ILE A 190 4.76 4.80 3.83
N SER A 191 5.60 4.14 3.04
CA SER A 191 5.23 2.88 2.39
C SER A 191 4.99 1.76 3.41
N VAL A 192 5.82 1.67 4.45
CA VAL A 192 5.62 0.71 5.55
C VAL A 192 4.40 1.07 6.40
N MET A 193 4.14 2.36 6.64
CA MET A 193 2.91 2.82 7.32
C MET A 193 1.65 2.45 6.54
N THR A 194 1.66 2.60 5.22
CA THR A 194 0.51 2.23 4.37
C THR A 194 0.28 0.71 4.37
N ALA A 195 1.35 -0.08 4.39
CA ALA A 195 1.27 -1.53 4.58
C ALA A 195 0.66 -1.89 5.95
N GLY A 196 1.05 -1.18 7.01
CA GLY A 196 0.49 -1.35 8.34
C GLY A 196 -0.99 -0.96 8.43
N LEU A 197 -1.39 0.10 7.73
CA LEU A 197 -2.80 0.48 7.62
C LEU A 197 -3.62 -0.67 7.02
N TYR A 198 -3.15 -1.29 5.95
CA TYR A 198 -3.83 -2.42 5.34
C TYR A 198 -4.03 -3.58 6.32
N ASP A 199 -2.99 -3.95 7.08
CA ASP A 199 -3.10 -5.01 8.09
C ASP A 199 -4.16 -4.67 9.16
N GLU A 200 -4.24 -3.41 9.62
CA GLU A 200 -5.24 -2.98 10.59
C GLU A 200 -6.66 -2.98 10.00
N LEU A 201 -6.85 -2.57 8.74
CA LEU A 201 -8.15 -2.61 8.07
C LEU A 201 -8.67 -4.04 7.96
N ARG A 202 -7.81 -5.00 7.60
CA ARG A 202 -8.16 -6.43 7.55
C ARG A 202 -8.54 -7.00 8.91
N LEU A 203 -7.79 -6.63 9.94
CA LEU A 203 -8.06 -7.10 11.31
C LEU A 203 -9.40 -6.56 11.82
N ASN A 204 -9.71 -5.30 11.53
CA ASN A 204 -11.00 -4.71 11.89
C ASN A 204 -12.16 -5.40 11.17
N ASP A 205 -12.00 -5.68 9.90
CA ASP A 205 -13.01 -6.39 9.11
C ASP A 205 -13.24 -7.81 9.62
N ALA A 206 -12.19 -8.56 9.91
CA ALA A 206 -12.29 -9.92 10.44
C ALA A 206 -12.95 -10.00 11.83
N GLN A 207 -12.95 -8.90 12.60
CA GLN A 207 -13.56 -8.81 13.93
C GLN A 207 -15.01 -8.31 13.88
N GLY A 208 -15.39 -7.61 12.79
CA GLY A 208 -16.74 -7.09 12.59
C GLY A 208 -17.79 -8.15 12.23
N GLY A 209 -17.38 -9.40 12.03
CA GLY A 209 -18.26 -10.49 11.58
C GLY A 209 -18.61 -10.41 10.08
N PRO A 210 -19.07 -11.50 9.47
CA PRO A 210 -19.48 -11.47 8.08
C PRO A 210 -20.69 -10.57 7.93
N VAL A 211 -20.55 -9.52 7.12
CA VAL A 211 -21.72 -8.86 6.53
C VAL A 211 -22.23 -9.84 5.47
N GLU A 212 -23.09 -10.76 5.85
CA GLU A 212 -23.88 -11.54 4.90
C GLU A 212 -24.74 -10.55 4.12
N PHE A 213 -24.33 -10.27 2.91
CA PHE A 213 -25.25 -9.71 1.92
C PHE A 213 -26.14 -10.86 1.45
N VAL A 214 -27.38 -10.90 1.99
CA VAL A 214 -28.49 -11.65 1.46
C VAL A 214 -28.90 -11.05 0.12
#